data_9510a49c585ceacf6a5497d402ecb16f
#
_entry.id   9510a49c585ceacf6a5497d402ecb16f
#
_cell.length_a   1.000
_cell.length_b   1.000
_cell.length_c   1.000
_cell.angle_alpha   90.00
_cell.angle_beta   90.00
_cell.angle_gamma   90.00
#
_symmetry.space_group_name_H-M   'P 1'
#
loop_
_entity.id
_entity.type
_entity.pdbx_description
1 polymer ?
#
loop_
_entity_poly.entity_id
_entity_poly.type
_entity_poly.pdbx_seq_one_letter_code
_entity_poly.pdbx_strand_id
1 'polypeptide(L)'
;MEWQNAGAVLFDLDGVLTPTAEVHMRAWEQLFTSVLDRLPEDVRADRSPYTDEDYFHHVDGRPRYEGVQAFLRSRGIDLPQGTPEDSPDEVTVCGLGNRKNVLFNEILDAEGIEPYPGSVALLDELERRDTPAAVVTSSRNGPHVLRTAGLAERFEVLVDGSVATEQGLAGKPEPDTFRYAAEQLGVEPERCAVVEDAVSGVTAGARGGFGIVVGVDRGVGADTLRQAGADVVVTDLAELVPGGAR
;
A
#
# COMPACT_ATOMS: atom_id res chain seq x y z
N MET A 1 -2.34 24.62 -5.03
CA MET A 1 -3.25 24.87 -3.87
C MET A 1 -2.46 24.60 -2.60
N GLU A 2 -2.72 25.30 -1.50
CA GLU A 2 -2.20 24.87 -0.20
C GLU A 2 -3.10 23.76 0.34
N TRP A 3 -2.52 22.70 0.92
CA TRP A 3 -3.28 21.55 1.38
C TRP A 3 -4.39 21.93 2.41
N GLN A 4 -4.14 22.99 3.19
CA GLN A 4 -5.11 23.52 4.16
C GLN A 4 -6.42 24.03 3.52
N ASN A 5 -6.42 24.27 2.23
CA ASN A 5 -7.58 24.72 1.45
C ASN A 5 -8.24 23.57 0.68
N ALA A 6 -7.79 22.33 0.91
CA ALA A 6 -8.39 21.14 0.30
C ALA A 6 -9.83 20.96 0.80
N GLY A 7 -10.73 20.60 -0.12
CA GLY A 7 -12.10 20.23 0.18
C GLY A 7 -12.23 18.77 0.66
N ALA A 8 -11.22 17.93 0.37
CA ALA A 8 -11.08 16.56 0.86
C ALA A 8 -9.61 16.13 0.82
N VAL A 9 -9.25 15.12 1.62
CA VAL A 9 -7.91 14.50 1.60
C VAL A 9 -8.03 13.00 1.34
N LEU A 10 -7.30 12.52 0.34
CA LEU A 10 -7.28 11.13 -0.10
C LEU A 10 -5.94 10.51 0.29
N PHE A 11 -5.96 9.60 1.24
CA PHE A 11 -4.76 8.97 1.79
C PHE A 11 -4.50 7.61 1.15
N ASP A 12 -3.28 7.32 0.77
CA ASP A 12 -2.85 5.94 0.76
C ASP A 12 -2.82 5.37 2.19
N LEU A 13 -2.77 4.05 2.30
CA LEU A 13 -2.77 3.35 3.59
C LEU A 13 -1.35 2.96 4.01
N ASP A 14 -0.70 2.15 3.17
CA ASP A 14 0.56 1.49 3.46
C ASP A 14 1.72 2.49 3.37
N GLY A 15 2.45 2.75 4.47
CA GLY A 15 3.50 3.77 4.50
C GLY A 15 3.01 5.21 4.73
N VAL A 16 1.71 5.48 4.57
CA VAL A 16 1.11 6.80 4.82
C VAL A 16 0.38 6.83 6.16
N LEU A 17 -0.62 5.98 6.35
CA LEU A 17 -1.38 5.92 7.62
C LEU A 17 -0.77 4.91 8.58
N THR A 18 -0.25 3.80 8.08
CA THR A 18 0.25 2.67 8.88
C THR A 18 1.58 2.15 8.34
N PRO A 19 2.48 1.63 9.22
CA PRO A 19 3.76 1.03 8.84
C PRO A 19 3.60 -0.43 8.34
N THR A 20 2.62 -0.69 7.48
CA THR A 20 2.31 -2.04 6.99
C THR A 20 3.39 -2.64 6.10
N ALA A 21 4.31 -1.84 5.56
CA ALA A 21 5.43 -2.34 4.76
C ALA A 21 6.25 -3.40 5.52
N GLU A 22 6.51 -3.21 6.82
CA GLU A 22 7.23 -4.18 7.66
C GLU A 22 6.45 -5.49 7.81
N VAL A 23 5.13 -5.43 7.98
CA VAL A 23 4.26 -6.62 8.04
C VAL A 23 4.28 -7.36 6.71
N HIS A 24 4.26 -6.62 5.59
CA HIS A 24 4.41 -7.20 4.26
C HIS A 24 5.75 -7.91 4.08
N MET A 25 6.87 -7.28 4.46
CA MET A 25 8.21 -7.87 4.36
C MET A 25 8.30 -9.18 5.15
N ARG A 26 7.84 -9.18 6.39
CA ARG A 26 7.84 -10.37 7.26
C ARG A 26 6.97 -11.51 6.73
N ALA A 27 5.80 -11.19 6.17
CA ALA A 27 4.95 -12.20 5.57
C ALA A 27 5.58 -12.84 4.31
N TRP A 28 6.32 -12.06 3.53
CA TRP A 28 7.10 -12.57 2.39
C TRP A 28 8.29 -13.42 2.84
N GLU A 29 9.02 -12.98 3.85
CA GLU A 29 10.13 -13.74 4.44
C GLU A 29 9.66 -15.11 4.94
N GLN A 30 8.57 -15.15 5.71
CA GLN A 30 8.00 -16.40 6.21
C GLN A 30 7.55 -17.31 5.08
N LEU A 31 6.89 -16.77 4.05
CA LEU A 31 6.47 -17.54 2.89
C LEU A 31 7.68 -18.17 2.21
N PHE A 32 8.63 -17.35 1.76
CA PHE A 32 9.72 -17.83 0.90
C PHE A 32 10.71 -18.70 1.66
N THR A 33 11.00 -18.42 2.92
CA THR A 33 11.75 -19.33 3.78
C THR A 33 11.09 -20.72 3.83
N SER A 34 9.77 -20.75 4.09
CA SER A 34 9.01 -22.01 4.10
C SER A 34 9.02 -22.74 2.74
N VAL A 35 9.02 -22.01 1.64
CA VAL A 35 9.12 -22.59 0.29
C VAL A 35 10.50 -23.22 0.07
N LEU A 36 11.57 -22.50 0.38
CA LEU A 36 12.95 -22.97 0.21
C LEU A 36 13.25 -24.19 1.08
N ASP A 37 12.78 -24.20 2.33
CA ASP A 37 12.97 -25.31 3.28
C ASP A 37 12.25 -26.59 2.86
N ARG A 38 11.13 -26.48 2.14
CA ARG A 38 10.30 -27.63 1.71
C ARG A 38 10.60 -28.11 0.30
N LEU A 39 11.54 -27.49 -0.40
CA LEU A 39 11.92 -27.94 -1.74
C LEU A 39 12.44 -29.39 -1.72
N PRO A 40 11.93 -30.29 -2.56
CA PRO A 40 12.46 -31.63 -2.72
C PRO A 40 13.95 -31.62 -3.08
N GLU A 41 14.74 -32.56 -2.56
CA GLU A 41 16.21 -32.58 -2.75
C GLU A 41 16.62 -32.71 -4.22
N ASP A 42 15.79 -33.32 -5.06
CA ASP A 42 16.00 -33.51 -6.49
C ASP A 42 15.72 -32.25 -7.33
N VAL A 43 15.10 -31.23 -6.76
CA VAL A 43 14.88 -29.93 -7.43
C VAL A 43 16.17 -29.13 -7.45
N ARG A 44 16.67 -28.85 -8.66
CA ARG A 44 17.83 -27.97 -8.87
C ARG A 44 17.40 -26.52 -8.77
N ALA A 45 17.60 -25.92 -7.60
CA ALA A 45 17.26 -24.55 -7.32
C ALA A 45 18.35 -23.89 -6.46
N ASP A 46 18.44 -22.58 -6.52
CA ASP A 46 19.20 -21.81 -5.54
C ASP A 46 18.45 -21.80 -4.20
N ARG A 47 19.05 -22.42 -3.19
CA ARG A 47 18.51 -22.56 -1.83
C ARG A 47 19.10 -21.56 -0.83
N SER A 48 19.79 -20.54 -1.32
CA SER A 48 20.29 -19.47 -0.46
C SER A 48 19.13 -18.89 0.36
N PRO A 49 19.34 -18.54 1.64
CA PRO A 49 18.31 -17.96 2.47
C PRO A 49 17.67 -16.72 1.81
N TYR A 50 16.40 -16.49 2.10
CA TYR A 50 15.71 -15.26 1.71
C TYR A 50 16.31 -14.07 2.44
N THR A 51 16.41 -12.93 1.76
CA THR A 51 17.01 -11.69 2.27
C THR A 51 16.14 -10.48 1.94
N ASP A 52 16.40 -9.35 2.60
CA ASP A 52 15.76 -8.07 2.27
C ASP A 52 16.06 -7.63 0.82
N GLU A 53 17.23 -8.00 0.27
CA GLU A 53 17.55 -7.74 -1.14
C GLU A 53 16.59 -8.48 -2.08
N ASP A 54 16.19 -9.70 -1.74
CA ASP A 54 15.18 -10.43 -2.52
C ASP A 54 13.84 -9.70 -2.52
N TYR A 55 13.44 -9.10 -1.38
CA TYR A 55 12.22 -8.29 -1.31
C TYR A 55 12.28 -7.13 -2.30
N PHE A 56 13.30 -6.30 -2.20
CA PHE A 56 13.41 -5.10 -3.04
C PHE A 56 13.58 -5.41 -4.53
N HIS A 57 14.27 -6.50 -4.88
CA HIS A 57 14.50 -6.85 -6.29
C HIS A 57 13.33 -7.59 -6.95
N HIS A 58 12.61 -8.41 -6.19
CA HIS A 58 11.66 -9.35 -6.78
C HIS A 58 10.19 -9.12 -6.38
N VAL A 59 9.95 -8.42 -5.27
CA VAL A 59 8.61 -8.35 -4.66
C VAL A 59 8.07 -6.93 -4.58
N ASP A 60 8.88 -6.00 -4.10
CA ASP A 60 8.47 -4.63 -3.85
C ASP A 60 7.88 -3.94 -5.10
N GLY A 61 6.77 -3.26 -4.91
CA GLY A 61 6.05 -2.56 -5.99
C GLY A 61 5.35 -3.47 -7.02
N ARG A 62 5.38 -4.80 -6.85
CA ARG A 62 4.75 -5.76 -7.77
C ARG A 62 3.41 -6.26 -7.29
N PRO A 63 2.48 -6.56 -8.21
CA PRO A 63 1.29 -7.35 -7.91
C PRO A 63 1.70 -8.68 -7.25
N ARG A 64 0.91 -9.13 -6.26
CA ARG A 64 1.23 -10.27 -5.40
C ARG A 64 1.73 -11.51 -6.16
N TYR A 65 1.01 -11.95 -7.17
CA TYR A 65 1.35 -13.17 -7.91
C TYR A 65 2.60 -12.97 -8.79
N GLU A 66 2.81 -11.77 -9.29
CA GLU A 66 4.02 -11.42 -10.05
C GLU A 66 5.25 -11.41 -9.14
N GLY A 67 5.13 -10.94 -7.90
CA GLY A 67 6.19 -11.00 -6.89
C GLY A 67 6.57 -12.44 -6.57
N VAL A 68 5.58 -13.34 -6.35
CA VAL A 68 5.84 -14.78 -6.18
C VAL A 68 6.60 -15.33 -7.39
N GLN A 69 6.10 -15.08 -8.59
CA GLN A 69 6.70 -15.61 -9.80
C GLN A 69 8.13 -15.08 -10.02
N ALA A 70 8.36 -13.79 -9.76
CA ALA A 70 9.68 -13.19 -9.93
C ALA A 70 10.70 -13.81 -8.96
N PHE A 71 10.34 -13.97 -7.68
CA PHE A 71 11.21 -14.63 -6.71
C PHE A 71 11.49 -16.09 -7.08
N LEU A 72 10.47 -16.89 -7.40
CA LEU A 72 10.66 -18.30 -7.79
C LEU A 72 11.59 -18.44 -9.00
N ARG A 73 11.41 -17.60 -10.02
CA ARG A 73 12.27 -17.59 -11.20
C ARG A 73 13.73 -17.23 -10.87
N SER A 74 13.95 -16.29 -9.96
CA SER A 74 15.32 -15.91 -9.54
C SER A 74 16.06 -17.08 -8.88
N ARG A 75 15.30 -18.00 -8.26
CA ARG A 75 15.83 -19.21 -7.61
C ARG A 75 15.85 -20.43 -8.53
N GLY A 76 15.41 -20.32 -9.78
CA GLY A 76 15.31 -21.44 -10.73
C GLY A 76 14.19 -22.42 -10.38
N ILE A 77 13.16 -21.95 -9.67
CA ILE A 77 11.99 -22.74 -9.29
C ILE A 77 10.87 -22.44 -10.29
N ASP A 78 10.32 -23.49 -10.91
CA ASP A 78 9.18 -23.39 -11.81
C ASP A 78 7.97 -24.09 -11.18
N LEU A 79 6.88 -23.31 -11.00
CA LEU A 79 5.61 -23.81 -10.48
C LEU A 79 4.48 -23.45 -11.45
N PRO A 80 3.40 -24.26 -11.48
CA PRO A 80 2.19 -23.87 -12.21
C PRO A 80 1.67 -22.51 -11.76
N GLN A 81 1.12 -21.73 -12.69
CA GLN A 81 0.54 -20.42 -12.37
C GLN A 81 -0.62 -20.54 -11.37
N GLY A 82 -1.49 -21.54 -11.58
CA GLY A 82 -2.72 -21.65 -10.82
C GLY A 82 -3.73 -20.57 -11.15
N THR A 83 -4.73 -20.41 -10.27
CA THR A 83 -5.79 -19.42 -10.38
C THR A 83 -5.92 -18.62 -9.07
N PRO A 84 -6.48 -17.41 -9.09
CA PRO A 84 -6.69 -16.61 -7.87
C PRO A 84 -7.51 -17.31 -6.78
N GLU A 85 -8.29 -18.33 -7.15
CA GLU A 85 -9.13 -19.14 -6.27
C GLU A 85 -8.39 -20.34 -5.63
N ASP A 86 -7.13 -20.58 -5.99
CA ASP A 86 -6.33 -21.66 -5.43
C ASP A 86 -6.24 -21.56 -3.91
N SER A 87 -6.33 -22.71 -3.23
CA SER A 87 -6.12 -22.77 -1.79
C SER A 87 -4.72 -22.25 -1.41
N PRO A 88 -4.55 -21.60 -0.24
CA PRO A 88 -3.22 -21.25 0.29
C PRO A 88 -2.28 -22.46 0.48
N ASP A 89 -2.81 -23.69 0.49
CA ASP A 89 -2.03 -24.91 0.60
C ASP A 89 -1.59 -25.50 -0.75
N GLU A 90 -2.10 -24.96 -1.86
CA GLU A 90 -1.72 -25.40 -3.19
C GLU A 90 -0.34 -24.87 -3.60
N VAL A 91 0.47 -25.75 -4.24
CA VAL A 91 1.82 -25.44 -4.68
C VAL A 91 1.78 -24.84 -6.09
N THR A 92 1.16 -23.67 -6.19
CA THR A 92 1.08 -22.85 -7.40
C THR A 92 1.50 -21.42 -7.08
N VAL A 93 1.80 -20.62 -8.10
CA VAL A 93 2.11 -19.18 -7.91
C VAL A 93 0.96 -18.47 -7.18
N CYS A 94 -0.30 -18.74 -7.58
CA CYS A 94 -1.46 -18.13 -6.97
C CYS A 94 -1.71 -18.67 -5.55
N GLY A 95 -1.60 -19.98 -5.31
CA GLY A 95 -1.72 -20.57 -3.98
C GLY A 95 -0.70 -20.00 -2.99
N LEU A 96 0.58 -19.89 -3.40
CA LEU A 96 1.62 -19.26 -2.59
C LEU A 96 1.33 -17.76 -2.31
N GLY A 97 0.83 -17.03 -3.31
CA GLY A 97 0.40 -15.65 -3.11
C GLY A 97 -0.77 -15.53 -2.13
N ASN A 98 -1.72 -16.48 -2.16
CA ASN A 98 -2.82 -16.55 -1.22
C ASN A 98 -2.34 -16.92 0.20
N ARG A 99 -1.35 -17.82 0.31
CA ARG A 99 -0.70 -18.16 1.58
C ARG A 99 0.02 -16.93 2.19
N LYS A 100 0.73 -16.14 1.37
CA LYS A 100 1.32 -14.87 1.83
C LYS A 100 0.28 -13.96 2.47
N ASN A 101 -0.92 -13.91 1.90
CA ASN A 101 -1.99 -13.09 2.46
C ASN A 101 -2.49 -13.63 3.81
N VAL A 102 -2.57 -14.93 3.97
CA VAL A 102 -2.88 -15.54 5.27
C VAL A 102 -1.82 -15.16 6.31
N LEU A 103 -0.54 -15.34 5.98
CA LEU A 103 0.56 -14.96 6.87
C LEU A 103 0.55 -13.47 7.24
N PHE A 104 0.24 -12.59 6.30
CA PHE A 104 0.08 -11.16 6.57
C PHE A 104 -1.01 -10.89 7.61
N ASN A 105 -2.18 -11.52 7.43
CA ASN A 105 -3.29 -11.35 8.36
C ASN A 105 -2.98 -11.96 9.74
N GLU A 106 -2.32 -13.12 9.80
CA GLU A 106 -1.89 -13.76 11.05
C GLU A 106 -0.93 -12.88 11.84
N ILE A 107 0.05 -12.25 11.16
CA ILE A 107 0.98 -11.31 11.80
C ILE A 107 0.21 -10.09 12.33
N LEU A 108 -0.66 -9.52 11.50
CA LEU A 108 -1.46 -8.35 11.84
C LEU A 108 -2.39 -8.62 13.03
N ASP A 109 -3.02 -9.80 13.08
CA ASP A 109 -3.92 -10.20 14.17
C ASP A 109 -3.15 -10.47 15.47
N ALA A 110 -1.94 -11.05 15.38
CA ALA A 110 -1.16 -11.40 16.55
C ALA A 110 -0.47 -10.19 17.21
N GLU A 111 -0.03 -9.22 16.43
CA GLU A 111 0.82 -8.12 16.90
C GLU A 111 0.10 -6.76 16.90
N GLY A 112 -0.99 -6.66 16.14
CA GLY A 112 -1.63 -5.39 15.87
C GLY A 112 -0.81 -4.52 14.91
N ILE A 113 -1.25 -3.29 14.73
CA ILE A 113 -0.51 -2.24 14.04
C ILE A 113 -0.90 -0.88 14.61
N GLU A 114 0.07 -0.08 14.94
CA GLU A 114 -0.16 1.29 15.38
C GLU A 114 -0.02 2.24 14.17
N PRO A 115 -0.97 3.16 13.98
CA PRO A 115 -0.82 4.16 12.93
C PRO A 115 0.32 5.11 13.23
N TYR A 116 0.86 5.74 12.20
CA TYR A 116 1.86 6.80 12.41
C TYR A 116 1.29 7.94 13.23
N PRO A 117 1.97 8.40 14.29
CA PRO A 117 1.47 9.50 15.13
C PRO A 117 1.17 10.79 14.37
N GLY A 118 2.01 11.14 13.37
CA GLY A 118 1.77 12.30 12.53
C GLY A 118 0.53 12.15 11.65
N SER A 119 0.21 10.94 11.22
CA SER A 119 -1.01 10.67 10.45
C SER A 119 -2.25 10.84 11.32
N VAL A 120 -2.21 10.35 12.56
CA VAL A 120 -3.28 10.57 13.54
C VAL A 120 -3.47 12.06 13.81
N ALA A 121 -2.37 12.81 14.03
CA ALA A 121 -2.44 14.25 14.27
C ALA A 121 -3.04 15.02 13.07
N LEU A 122 -2.72 14.61 11.84
CA LEU A 122 -3.32 15.22 10.65
C LEU A 122 -4.80 14.87 10.53
N LEU A 123 -5.20 13.63 10.80
CA LEU A 123 -6.60 13.22 10.83
C LEU A 123 -7.40 14.01 11.88
N ASP A 124 -6.84 14.22 13.08
CA ASP A 124 -7.47 15.04 14.13
C ASP A 124 -7.68 16.49 13.65
N GLU A 125 -6.72 17.04 12.93
CA GLU A 125 -6.85 18.38 12.35
C GLU A 125 -7.91 18.45 11.25
N LEU A 126 -8.02 17.41 10.40
CA LEU A 126 -9.07 17.32 9.38
C LEU A 126 -10.46 17.22 9.99
N GLU A 127 -10.64 16.40 11.02
CA GLU A 127 -11.90 16.32 11.77
C GLU A 127 -12.29 17.66 12.40
N ARG A 128 -11.32 18.36 13.02
CA ARG A 128 -11.56 19.68 13.60
C ARG A 128 -12.00 20.71 12.57
N ARG A 129 -11.68 20.51 11.29
CA ARG A 129 -12.03 21.38 10.16
C ARG A 129 -13.27 20.94 9.40
N ASP A 130 -13.89 19.83 9.78
CA ASP A 130 -14.95 19.16 9.01
C ASP A 130 -14.50 18.87 7.56
N THR A 131 -13.23 18.53 7.37
CA THR A 131 -12.68 18.18 6.05
C THR A 131 -12.77 16.67 5.85
N PRO A 132 -13.54 16.19 4.88
CA PRO A 132 -13.70 14.75 4.63
C PRO A 132 -12.42 14.10 4.17
N ALA A 133 -12.23 12.83 4.56
CA ALA A 133 -11.08 12.04 4.19
C ALA A 133 -11.51 10.66 3.64
N ALA A 134 -10.73 10.14 2.70
CA ALA A 134 -10.88 8.79 2.18
C ALA A 134 -9.55 8.05 2.20
N VAL A 135 -9.63 6.72 2.23
CA VAL A 135 -8.48 5.83 2.01
C VAL A 135 -8.53 5.23 0.61
N VAL A 136 -7.39 5.24 -0.08
CA VAL A 136 -7.23 4.67 -1.42
C VAL A 136 -5.98 3.79 -1.44
N THR A 137 -6.16 2.47 -1.34
CA THR A 137 -5.06 1.50 -1.32
C THR A 137 -5.18 0.45 -2.41
N SER A 138 -4.07 -0.01 -2.93
CA SER A 138 -4.03 -1.17 -3.84
C SER A 138 -4.21 -2.51 -3.12
N SER A 139 -4.07 -2.53 -1.80
CA SER A 139 -4.25 -3.72 -0.97
C SER A 139 -5.73 -4.08 -0.83
N ARG A 140 -6.04 -5.39 -0.87
CA ARG A 140 -7.37 -5.89 -0.49
C ARG A 140 -7.56 -6.04 1.02
N ASN A 141 -6.50 -5.81 1.79
CA ASN A 141 -6.53 -5.91 3.25
C ASN A 141 -6.87 -4.57 3.94
N GLY A 142 -7.18 -3.52 3.15
CA GLY A 142 -7.49 -2.18 3.67
C GLY A 142 -8.48 -2.17 4.84
N PRO A 143 -9.66 -2.83 4.72
CA PRO A 143 -10.63 -2.89 5.81
C PRO A 143 -10.08 -3.53 7.09
N HIS A 144 -9.24 -4.56 6.95
CA HIS A 144 -8.64 -5.26 8.08
C HIS A 144 -7.57 -4.39 8.75
N VAL A 145 -6.67 -3.81 7.97
CA VAL A 145 -5.61 -2.92 8.49
C VAL A 145 -6.23 -1.73 9.24
N LEU A 146 -7.23 -1.07 8.65
CA LEU A 146 -7.89 0.07 9.30
C LEU A 146 -8.57 -0.29 10.61
N ARG A 147 -9.24 -1.46 10.68
CA ARG A 147 -9.84 -1.93 11.94
C ARG A 147 -8.78 -2.21 13.00
N THR A 148 -7.71 -2.91 12.64
CA THR A 148 -6.62 -3.26 13.56
C THR A 148 -5.88 -2.00 14.05
N ALA A 149 -5.71 -1.00 13.18
CA ALA A 149 -5.12 0.29 13.53
C ALA A 149 -6.06 1.22 14.32
N GLY A 150 -7.34 0.84 14.52
CA GLY A 150 -8.33 1.70 15.19
C GLY A 150 -8.75 2.93 14.38
N LEU A 151 -8.55 2.89 13.05
CA LEU A 151 -8.84 4.01 12.15
C LEU A 151 -10.12 3.84 11.32
N ALA A 152 -10.80 2.70 11.39
CA ALA A 152 -11.91 2.37 10.48
C ALA A 152 -13.05 3.40 10.49
N GLU A 153 -13.39 3.93 11.68
CA GLU A 153 -14.51 4.90 11.85
C GLU A 153 -14.12 6.33 11.41
N ARG A 154 -12.86 6.56 11.05
CA ARG A 154 -12.40 7.91 10.66
C ARG A 154 -12.57 8.21 9.17
N PHE A 155 -13.00 7.21 8.38
CA PHE A 155 -13.14 7.34 6.94
C PHE A 155 -14.53 6.88 6.48
N GLU A 156 -15.22 7.74 5.73
CA GLU A 156 -16.50 7.40 5.11
C GLU A 156 -16.31 6.59 3.83
N VAL A 157 -15.17 6.78 3.17
CA VAL A 157 -14.86 6.17 1.87
C VAL A 157 -13.54 5.39 1.98
N LEU A 158 -13.60 4.12 1.59
CA LEU A 158 -12.44 3.25 1.39
C LEU A 158 -12.50 2.65 -0.01
N VAL A 159 -11.50 2.95 -0.82
CA VAL A 159 -11.28 2.35 -2.14
C VAL A 159 -10.08 1.42 -2.03
N ASP A 160 -10.35 0.15 -1.85
CA ASP A 160 -9.32 -0.90 -1.77
C ASP A 160 -9.22 -1.69 -3.09
N GLY A 161 -8.32 -2.67 -3.15
CA GLY A 161 -8.14 -3.52 -4.33
C GLY A 161 -9.38 -4.34 -4.70
N SER A 162 -10.31 -4.58 -3.78
CA SER A 162 -11.58 -5.26 -4.05
C SER A 162 -12.54 -4.32 -4.75
N VAL A 163 -12.73 -3.12 -4.20
CA VAL A 163 -13.53 -2.05 -4.81
C VAL A 163 -13.02 -1.71 -6.21
N ALA A 164 -11.69 -1.57 -6.36
CA ALA A 164 -11.09 -1.30 -7.67
C ALA A 164 -11.44 -2.39 -8.70
N THR A 165 -11.38 -3.66 -8.30
CA THR A 165 -11.75 -4.80 -9.16
C THR A 165 -13.24 -4.79 -9.51
N GLU A 166 -14.12 -4.60 -8.52
CA GLU A 166 -15.58 -4.60 -8.69
C GLU A 166 -16.07 -3.45 -9.58
N GLN A 167 -15.44 -2.29 -9.46
CA GLN A 167 -15.77 -1.09 -10.24
C GLN A 167 -15.02 -1.00 -11.57
N GLY A 168 -14.11 -1.94 -11.88
CA GLY A 168 -13.32 -1.94 -13.10
C GLY A 168 -12.33 -0.77 -13.20
N LEU A 169 -11.83 -0.28 -12.06
CA LEU A 169 -10.91 0.84 -11.98
C LEU A 169 -9.48 0.38 -12.26
N ALA A 170 -8.75 1.15 -13.04
CA ALA A 170 -7.32 0.94 -13.20
C ALA A 170 -6.59 1.31 -11.88
N GLY A 171 -5.63 0.48 -11.48
CA GLY A 171 -4.81 0.74 -10.29
C GLY A 171 -3.72 1.78 -10.54
N LYS A 172 -3.10 2.28 -9.48
CA LYS A 172 -1.93 3.15 -9.53
C LYS A 172 -0.85 2.56 -10.46
N PRO A 173 -0.24 3.29 -11.40
CA PRO A 173 -0.18 4.75 -11.48
C PRO A 173 -1.31 5.44 -12.27
N GLU A 174 -2.41 4.76 -12.60
CA GLU A 174 -3.57 5.42 -13.17
C GLU A 174 -4.40 6.09 -12.06
N PRO A 175 -5.06 7.23 -12.34
CA PRO A 175 -5.72 8.05 -11.33
C PRO A 175 -7.11 7.55 -10.90
N ASP A 176 -7.61 6.48 -11.50
CA ASP A 176 -9.01 6.07 -11.44
C ASP A 176 -9.49 5.84 -10.01
N THR A 177 -8.69 5.16 -9.19
CA THR A 177 -9.05 4.87 -7.79
C THR A 177 -9.16 6.14 -6.94
N PHE A 178 -8.25 7.10 -7.12
CA PHE A 178 -8.33 8.40 -6.43
C PHE A 178 -9.50 9.24 -6.93
N ARG A 179 -9.75 9.27 -8.24
CA ARG A 179 -10.92 9.97 -8.81
C ARG A 179 -12.22 9.40 -8.30
N TYR A 180 -12.32 8.07 -8.25
CA TYR A 180 -13.49 7.41 -7.71
C TYR A 180 -13.71 7.77 -6.22
N ALA A 181 -12.65 7.81 -5.41
CA ALA A 181 -12.75 8.24 -4.02
C ALA A 181 -13.23 9.69 -3.88
N ALA A 182 -12.73 10.60 -4.71
CA ALA A 182 -13.17 12.00 -4.74
C ALA A 182 -14.66 12.10 -5.13
N GLU A 183 -15.09 11.34 -6.14
CA GLU A 183 -16.50 11.24 -6.55
C GLU A 183 -17.40 10.74 -5.41
N GLN A 184 -16.97 9.69 -4.68
CA GLN A 184 -17.73 9.17 -3.53
C GLN A 184 -17.87 10.19 -2.39
N LEU A 185 -16.87 11.06 -2.20
CA LEU A 185 -16.92 12.18 -1.25
C LEU A 185 -17.68 13.40 -1.80
N GLY A 186 -18.06 13.41 -3.08
CA GLY A 186 -18.73 14.54 -3.73
C GLY A 186 -17.84 15.80 -3.88
N VAL A 187 -16.52 15.60 -3.99
CA VAL A 187 -15.53 16.69 -4.11
C VAL A 187 -14.79 16.58 -5.43
N GLU A 188 -14.71 17.68 -6.17
CA GLU A 188 -13.97 17.72 -7.43
C GLU A 188 -12.47 17.46 -7.21
N PRO A 189 -11.79 16.71 -8.11
CA PRO A 189 -10.36 16.38 -7.96
C PRO A 189 -9.47 17.59 -7.70
N GLU A 190 -9.71 18.71 -8.39
CA GLU A 190 -8.93 19.95 -8.26
C GLU A 190 -9.02 20.55 -6.84
N ARG A 191 -9.98 20.11 -6.05
CA ARG A 191 -10.18 20.51 -4.65
C ARG A 191 -9.70 19.45 -3.66
N CYS A 192 -9.24 18.29 -4.12
CA CYS A 192 -8.72 17.25 -3.24
C CYS A 192 -7.19 17.33 -3.12
N ALA A 193 -6.70 16.95 -1.93
CA ALA A 193 -5.30 16.64 -1.70
C ALA A 193 -5.11 15.12 -1.78
N VAL A 194 -4.04 14.65 -2.43
CA VAL A 194 -3.60 13.24 -2.41
C VAL A 194 -2.37 13.14 -1.52
N VAL A 195 -2.32 12.14 -0.63
CA VAL A 195 -1.18 11.86 0.26
C VAL A 195 -0.68 10.45 0.01
N GLU A 196 0.59 10.31 -0.37
CA GLU A 196 1.17 9.07 -0.88
C GLU A 196 2.67 8.96 -0.57
N ASP A 197 3.18 7.73 -0.39
CA ASP A 197 4.61 7.48 -0.17
C ASP A 197 5.31 6.81 -1.36
N ALA A 198 4.54 6.20 -2.28
CA ALA A 198 5.06 5.46 -3.41
C ALA A 198 5.04 6.27 -4.71
N VAL A 199 6.05 6.04 -5.58
CA VAL A 199 6.16 6.68 -6.91
C VAL A 199 4.90 6.46 -7.75
N SER A 200 4.33 5.25 -7.72
CA SER A 200 3.12 4.92 -8.49
C SER A 200 1.90 5.72 -8.06
N GLY A 201 1.71 5.90 -6.76
CA GLY A 201 0.58 6.65 -6.25
C GLY A 201 0.74 8.16 -6.39
N VAL A 202 1.95 8.69 -6.15
CA VAL A 202 2.27 10.09 -6.46
C VAL A 202 2.00 10.39 -7.95
N THR A 203 2.42 9.47 -8.84
CA THR A 203 2.14 9.59 -10.28
C THR A 203 0.65 9.59 -10.58
N ALA A 204 -0.14 8.72 -9.90
CA ALA A 204 -1.59 8.69 -10.04
C ALA A 204 -2.22 10.02 -9.60
N GLY A 205 -1.78 10.57 -8.46
CA GLY A 205 -2.19 11.89 -7.99
C GLY A 205 -1.90 12.99 -9.01
N ALA A 206 -0.67 13.05 -9.52
CA ALA A 206 -0.25 14.04 -10.51
C ALA A 206 -1.05 13.95 -11.82
N ARG A 207 -1.30 12.73 -12.32
CA ARG A 207 -2.10 12.50 -13.53
C ARG A 207 -3.59 12.77 -13.34
N GLY A 208 -4.06 12.65 -12.11
CA GLY A 208 -5.47 12.78 -11.77
C GLY A 208 -6.02 14.21 -11.83
N GLY A 209 -5.16 15.23 -11.90
CA GLY A 209 -5.58 16.63 -11.85
C GLY A 209 -5.98 17.08 -10.45
N PHE A 210 -5.48 16.43 -9.42
CA PHE A 210 -5.75 16.80 -8.03
C PHE A 210 -5.11 18.14 -7.66
N GLY A 211 -5.75 18.84 -6.72
CA GLY A 211 -5.36 20.19 -6.35
C GLY A 211 -3.97 20.28 -5.73
N ILE A 212 -3.52 19.24 -5.04
CA ILE A 212 -2.17 19.10 -4.50
C ILE A 212 -1.84 17.62 -4.27
N VAL A 213 -0.59 17.25 -4.52
CA VAL A 213 -0.03 15.92 -4.23
C VAL A 213 1.07 16.06 -3.19
N VAL A 214 0.87 15.43 -2.05
CA VAL A 214 1.82 15.37 -0.94
C VAL A 214 2.52 14.02 -0.97
N GLY A 215 3.84 14.03 -1.15
CA GLY A 215 4.68 12.84 -1.01
C GLY A 215 5.14 12.68 0.44
N VAL A 216 5.06 11.47 0.98
CA VAL A 216 5.64 11.10 2.28
C VAL A 216 6.90 10.28 2.03
N ASP A 217 8.06 10.84 2.34
CA ASP A 217 9.32 10.12 2.10
C ASP A 217 9.58 9.09 3.20
N ARG A 218 9.38 7.82 2.87
CA ARG A 218 9.68 6.65 3.70
C ARG A 218 10.97 5.95 3.29
N GLY A 219 11.84 6.62 2.53
CA GLY A 219 13.12 6.08 2.05
C GLY A 219 13.25 6.02 0.53
N VAL A 220 12.20 6.34 -0.22
CA VAL A 220 12.22 6.46 -1.69
C VAL A 220 13.08 7.63 -2.14
N GLY A 221 13.16 8.68 -1.33
CA GLY A 221 13.89 9.90 -1.58
C GLY A 221 13.02 11.04 -2.11
N ALA A 222 13.13 12.18 -1.46
CA ALA A 222 12.30 13.36 -1.75
C ALA A 222 12.36 13.81 -3.22
N ASP A 223 13.53 13.72 -3.85
CA ASP A 223 13.68 14.13 -5.26
C ASP A 223 12.97 13.14 -6.20
N THR A 224 12.95 11.85 -5.88
CA THR A 224 12.21 10.84 -6.64
C THR A 224 10.71 11.11 -6.59
N LEU A 225 10.17 11.42 -5.41
CA LEU A 225 8.75 11.76 -5.25
C LEU A 225 8.39 13.07 -5.96
N ARG A 226 9.25 14.09 -5.91
CA ARG A 226 9.05 15.33 -6.69
C ARG A 226 9.06 15.07 -8.20
N GLN A 227 9.98 14.24 -8.69
CA GLN A 227 10.02 13.85 -10.12
C GLN A 227 8.78 13.07 -10.54
N ALA A 228 8.18 12.29 -9.64
CA ALA A 228 6.92 11.60 -9.87
C ALA A 228 5.69 12.53 -9.88
N GLY A 229 5.84 13.77 -9.40
CA GLY A 229 4.81 14.80 -9.42
C GLY A 229 4.28 15.25 -8.05
N ALA A 230 5.00 14.95 -6.96
CA ALA A 230 4.66 15.51 -5.65
C ALA A 230 4.94 17.02 -5.61
N ASP A 231 3.93 17.80 -5.25
CA ASP A 231 4.04 19.27 -5.06
C ASP A 231 4.77 19.59 -3.75
N VAL A 232 4.54 18.78 -2.73
CA VAL A 232 5.14 18.89 -1.40
C VAL A 232 5.66 17.53 -1.01
N VAL A 233 6.84 17.46 -0.38
CA VAL A 233 7.37 16.23 0.19
C VAL A 233 7.69 16.49 1.65
N VAL A 234 7.18 15.62 2.52
CA VAL A 234 7.41 15.60 3.97
C VAL A 234 7.97 14.24 4.39
N THR A 235 8.58 14.18 5.55
CA THR A 235 9.01 12.91 6.17
C THR A 235 8.01 12.41 7.19
N ASP A 236 7.19 13.32 7.73
CA ASP A 236 6.12 13.01 8.66
C ASP A 236 4.92 13.95 8.41
N LEU A 237 3.70 13.40 8.47
CA LEU A 237 2.49 14.20 8.25
C LEU A 237 2.23 15.23 9.36
N ALA A 238 2.88 15.11 10.52
CA ALA A 238 2.86 16.15 11.54
C ALA A 238 3.41 17.51 11.03
N GLU A 239 4.28 17.50 10.00
CA GLU A 239 4.79 18.73 9.37
C GLU A 239 3.68 19.58 8.69
N LEU A 240 2.56 18.93 8.36
CA LEU A 240 1.40 19.57 7.76
C LEU A 240 0.44 20.15 8.80
N VAL A 241 0.54 19.74 10.06
CA VAL A 241 -0.37 20.19 11.12
C VAL A 241 0.05 21.60 11.61
N PRO A 242 -0.87 22.56 11.70
CA PRO A 242 -0.55 23.90 12.22
C PRO A 242 0.06 23.84 13.63
N GLY A 243 1.27 24.34 13.80
CA GLY A 243 2.00 24.28 15.07
C GLY A 243 2.74 22.97 15.33
N GLY A 244 2.72 22.04 14.39
CA GLY A 244 3.54 20.83 14.41
C GLY A 244 5.04 21.15 14.35
N ALA A 245 5.86 20.32 14.95
CA ALA A 245 7.31 20.49 14.92
C ALA A 245 7.84 20.35 13.47
N ARG A 246 8.65 21.33 13.07
CA ARG A 246 9.45 21.26 11.83
C ARG A 246 10.77 20.57 12.12
#